data_8c8984df271333eb85eb30f1dfe4d89b
#
_entry.id   8c8984df271333eb85eb30f1dfe4d89b
#
_cell.length_a   1.000
_cell.length_b   1.000
_cell.length_c   1.000
_cell.angle_alpha   90.00
_cell.angle_beta   90.00
_cell.angle_gamma   90.00
#
_symmetry.space_group_name_H-M   'P 1'
#
loop_
_entity.id
_entity.type
_entity.pdbx_description
1 polymer ?
#
loop_
_entity_poly.entity_id
_entity_poly.type
_entity_poly.pdbx_seq_one_letter_code
_entity_poly.pdbx_strand_id
1 'polypeptide(L)'
;MINMPNILALENEVREEELEALEAYRKGLAEAPMLYKVSGYSIDDKAAELDIDSMIFVASEESPDRVGDVITAEGWELANFRRNPIVLLSHDHHTLPLGTVSKVWIEADAKQLLARVKWDMADERAATVAGKYQRKVMRAVSVGFRPIEFKDRD
;
A
#
# COMPACT_ATOMS: atom_id res chain seq x y z
N MET A 1 -16.49 -25.25 16.77
CA MET A 1 -16.92 -23.96 16.18
C MET A 1 -15.90 -22.93 16.63
N ILE A 2 -14.97 -22.56 15.74
CA ILE A 2 -13.97 -21.52 16.05
C ILE A 2 -14.71 -20.20 15.92
N ASN A 3 -14.86 -19.49 17.05
CA ASN A 3 -15.43 -18.16 17.09
C ASN A 3 -14.41 -17.21 16.41
N MET A 4 -14.61 -16.92 15.14
CA MET A 4 -13.82 -15.89 14.46
C MET A 4 -14.18 -14.55 15.10
N PRO A 5 -13.21 -13.81 15.64
CA PRO A 5 -13.48 -12.45 16.08
C PRO A 5 -14.04 -11.66 14.90
N ASN A 6 -15.00 -10.81 15.17
CA ASN A 6 -15.65 -9.98 14.16
C ASN A 6 -14.56 -9.08 13.50
N ILE A 7 -14.20 -9.38 12.26
CA ILE A 7 -13.17 -8.65 11.49
C ILE A 7 -13.48 -7.15 11.48
N LEU A 8 -14.76 -6.77 11.45
CA LEU A 8 -15.21 -5.38 11.54
C LEU A 8 -14.89 -4.73 12.90
N ALA A 9 -14.88 -5.50 13.99
CA ALA A 9 -14.52 -4.96 15.32
C ALA A 9 -12.99 -4.72 15.40
N LEU A 10 -12.18 -5.63 14.85
CA LEU A 10 -10.72 -5.47 14.77
C LEU A 10 -10.33 -4.29 13.85
N GLU A 11 -11.02 -4.12 12.72
CA GLU A 11 -10.81 -2.96 11.85
C GLU A 11 -11.19 -1.63 12.53
N ASN A 12 -12.17 -1.63 13.42
CA ASN A 12 -12.56 -0.44 14.18
C ASN A 12 -11.57 -0.14 15.32
N GLU A 13 -11.07 -1.14 16.03
CA GLU A 13 -10.07 -0.96 17.10
C GLU A 13 -8.73 -0.41 16.54
N VAL A 14 -8.21 -0.99 15.47
CA VAL A 14 -7.00 -0.51 14.78
C VAL A 14 -7.19 0.94 14.31
N ARG A 15 -8.38 1.30 13.89
CA ARG A 15 -8.71 2.63 13.40
C ARG A 15 -8.76 3.69 14.50
N GLU A 16 -9.23 3.34 15.70
CA GLU A 16 -9.22 4.27 16.85
C GLU A 16 -7.78 4.58 17.28
N GLU A 17 -6.93 3.57 17.38
CA GLU A 17 -5.51 3.73 17.70
C GLU A 17 -4.76 4.58 16.64
N GLU A 18 -5.03 4.35 15.36
CA GLU A 18 -4.46 5.13 14.27
C GLU A 18 -4.90 6.61 14.32
N LEU A 19 -6.16 6.87 14.61
CA LEU A 19 -6.69 8.22 14.75
C LEU A 19 -6.10 8.95 15.96
N GLU A 20 -5.98 8.28 17.10
CA GLU A 20 -5.35 8.83 18.30
C GLU A 20 -3.86 9.16 18.05
N ALA A 21 -3.13 8.25 17.37
CA ALA A 21 -1.74 8.47 17.00
C ALA A 21 -1.57 9.65 16.04
N LEU A 22 -2.47 9.80 15.08
CA LEU A 22 -2.53 10.93 14.17
C LEU A 22 -2.79 12.27 14.88
N GLU A 23 -3.74 12.28 15.81
CA GLU A 23 -4.04 13.47 16.60
C GLU A 23 -2.87 13.87 17.50
N ALA A 24 -2.21 12.90 18.13
CA ALA A 24 -1.01 13.14 18.93
C ALA A 24 0.11 13.73 18.08
N TYR A 25 0.32 13.22 16.88
CA TYR A 25 1.30 13.76 15.93
C TYR A 25 0.96 15.20 15.51
N ARG A 26 -0.31 15.47 15.15
CA ARG A 26 -0.77 16.83 14.80
C ARG A 26 -0.55 17.85 15.92
N LYS A 27 -0.64 17.41 17.16
CA LYS A 27 -0.37 18.24 18.35
C LYS A 27 1.12 18.34 18.70
N GLY A 28 2.01 17.70 17.95
CA GLY A 28 3.45 17.65 18.21
C GLY A 28 3.83 16.84 19.45
N LEU A 29 2.97 15.95 19.91
CA LEU A 29 3.15 15.12 21.11
C LEU A 29 3.76 13.73 20.80
N ALA A 30 3.79 13.34 19.53
CA ALA A 30 4.31 12.04 19.09
C ALA A 30 4.98 12.15 17.71
N GLU A 31 5.76 11.12 17.35
CA GLU A 31 6.29 10.97 16.00
C GLU A 31 5.17 10.58 15.01
N ALA A 32 5.40 10.84 13.71
CA ALA A 32 4.46 10.47 12.66
C ALA A 32 4.19 8.96 12.67
N PRO A 33 2.93 8.54 12.82
CA PRO A 33 2.58 7.12 12.81
C PRO A 33 2.78 6.53 11.41
N MET A 34 2.96 5.20 11.35
CA MET A 34 2.89 4.46 10.11
C MET A 34 1.42 4.25 9.75
N LEU A 35 1.00 4.72 8.60
CA LEU A 35 -0.36 4.56 8.08
C LEU A 35 -0.36 3.66 6.85
N TYR A 36 -1.52 3.07 6.54
CA TYR A 36 -1.70 2.18 5.41
C TYR A 36 -2.90 2.61 4.58
N LYS A 37 -2.69 2.75 3.29
CA LYS A 37 -3.75 3.01 2.32
C LYS A 37 -3.87 1.85 1.36
N VAL A 38 -5.08 1.32 1.23
CA VAL A 38 -5.41 0.29 0.23
C VAL A 38 -5.99 0.97 -1.00
N SER A 39 -5.38 0.71 -2.16
CA SER A 39 -5.94 1.16 -3.44
C SER A 39 -7.08 0.26 -3.86
N GLY A 40 -8.16 0.84 -4.36
CA GLY A 40 -9.36 0.10 -4.77
C GLY A 40 -9.14 -0.85 -5.95
N TYR A 41 -8.27 -0.49 -6.90
CA TYR A 41 -7.86 -1.31 -8.05
C TYR A 41 -6.37 -1.18 -8.28
N SER A 42 -5.67 -2.30 -8.31
CA SER A 42 -4.21 -2.25 -8.24
C SER A 42 -3.49 -2.75 -9.47
N ILE A 43 -4.14 -3.40 -10.39
CA ILE A 43 -3.48 -3.89 -11.60
C ILE A 43 -3.85 -2.93 -12.73
N ASP A 44 -2.85 -2.33 -13.35
CA ASP A 44 -3.04 -1.64 -14.63
C ASP A 44 -3.39 -2.70 -15.68
N ASP A 45 -4.61 -2.66 -16.20
CA ASP A 45 -5.08 -3.61 -17.23
C ASP A 45 -4.22 -3.57 -18.49
N LYS A 46 -3.54 -2.45 -18.76
CA LYS A 46 -2.55 -2.35 -19.84
C LYS A 46 -1.25 -3.11 -19.54
N ALA A 47 -1.01 -3.44 -18.27
CA ALA A 47 0.15 -4.20 -17.85
C ALA A 47 -0.07 -5.72 -17.86
N ALA A 48 -1.26 -6.18 -18.22
CA ALA A 48 -1.57 -7.62 -18.33
C ALA A 48 -0.74 -8.36 -19.41
N GLU A 49 0.00 -7.62 -20.23
CA GLU A 49 0.98 -8.15 -21.19
C GLU A 49 2.37 -8.37 -20.60
N LEU A 50 2.59 -7.99 -19.33
CA LEU A 50 3.87 -8.21 -18.67
C LEU A 50 4.00 -9.67 -18.22
N ASP A 51 5.25 -10.13 -18.19
CA ASP A 51 5.59 -11.44 -17.64
C ASP A 51 5.07 -11.61 -16.21
N ILE A 52 4.73 -12.83 -15.83
CA ILE A 52 4.20 -13.15 -14.50
C ILE A 52 5.11 -12.64 -13.36
N ASP A 53 6.39 -12.53 -13.59
CA ASP A 53 7.38 -12.03 -12.62
C ASP A 53 7.46 -10.51 -12.52
N SER A 54 6.75 -9.77 -13.39
CA SER A 54 6.77 -8.30 -13.42
C SER A 54 5.37 -7.74 -13.65
N MET A 55 4.81 -7.09 -12.64
CA MET A 55 3.46 -6.53 -12.67
C MET A 55 3.47 -5.05 -12.28
N ILE A 56 2.59 -4.25 -12.91
CA ILE A 56 2.38 -2.84 -12.55
C ILE A 56 1.13 -2.74 -11.71
N PHE A 57 1.25 -2.05 -10.58
CA PHE A 57 0.16 -1.79 -9.67
C PHE A 57 -0.09 -0.29 -9.51
N VAL A 58 -1.35 0.07 -9.36
CA VAL A 58 -1.73 1.36 -8.80
C VAL A 58 -1.55 1.26 -7.28
N ALA A 59 -0.46 1.81 -6.78
CA ALA A 59 -0.11 1.75 -5.37
C ALA A 59 -0.91 2.75 -4.53
N SER A 60 -1.25 3.91 -5.10
CA SER A 60 -2.13 4.91 -4.50
C SER A 60 -2.78 5.75 -5.59
N GLU A 61 -3.96 6.27 -5.30
CA GLU A 61 -4.67 7.24 -6.15
C GLU A 61 -5.16 8.41 -5.29
N GLU A 62 -5.31 9.59 -5.92
CA GLU A 62 -5.82 10.79 -5.26
C GLU A 62 -7.35 10.72 -5.14
N SER A 63 -7.81 9.80 -4.32
CA SER A 63 -9.22 9.60 -3.98
C SER A 63 -9.38 9.49 -2.46
N PRO A 64 -10.53 9.86 -1.92
CA PRO A 64 -10.81 9.65 -0.50
C PRO A 64 -10.70 8.16 -0.14
N ASP A 65 -9.98 7.87 0.92
CA ASP A 65 -9.98 6.55 1.50
C ASP A 65 -11.21 6.31 2.39
N ARG A 66 -11.25 5.20 3.13
CA ARG A 66 -12.40 4.84 3.98
C ARG A 66 -12.64 5.80 5.15
N VAL A 67 -11.64 6.59 5.54
CA VAL A 67 -11.73 7.62 6.59
C VAL A 67 -11.92 9.03 6.03
N GLY A 68 -11.92 9.16 4.70
CA GLY A 68 -12.10 10.43 4.00
C GLY A 68 -10.79 11.17 3.74
N ASP A 69 -9.64 10.60 4.07
CA ASP A 69 -8.34 11.21 3.78
C ASP A 69 -7.97 11.05 2.30
N VAL A 70 -7.30 12.08 1.77
CA VAL A 70 -6.77 12.08 0.41
C VAL A 70 -5.27 12.29 0.46
N ILE A 71 -4.54 11.40 -0.19
CA ILE A 71 -3.10 11.57 -0.40
C ILE A 71 -2.91 12.12 -1.81
N THR A 72 -2.35 13.33 -1.91
CA THR A 72 -2.06 13.92 -3.22
C THR A 72 -0.96 13.13 -3.92
N ALA A 73 -1.13 12.88 -5.21
CA ALA A 73 -0.17 12.09 -5.98
C ALA A 73 1.22 12.74 -5.99
N GLU A 74 1.29 14.06 -6.09
CA GLU A 74 2.54 14.82 -6.08
C GLU A 74 3.20 14.91 -4.70
N GLY A 75 2.46 14.59 -3.62
CA GLY A 75 2.94 14.65 -2.24
C GLY A 75 3.82 13.47 -1.81
N TRP A 76 4.06 12.49 -2.66
CA TRP A 76 4.85 11.32 -2.30
C TRP A 76 6.35 11.59 -2.28
N GLU A 77 6.95 11.46 -1.09
CA GLU A 77 8.41 11.47 -0.89
C GLU A 77 8.98 10.07 -1.05
N LEU A 78 9.52 9.76 -2.24
CA LEU A 78 9.92 8.40 -2.63
C LEU A 78 11.40 8.09 -2.42
N ALA A 79 12.23 9.07 -2.08
CA ALA A 79 13.68 8.92 -2.02
C ALA A 79 14.10 7.83 -1.02
N ASN A 80 13.49 7.79 0.15
CA ASN A 80 13.80 6.79 1.16
C ASN A 80 13.32 5.38 0.74
N PHE A 81 12.13 5.26 0.18
CA PHE A 81 11.60 3.99 -0.32
C PHE A 81 12.49 3.39 -1.40
N ARG A 82 13.00 4.20 -2.32
CA ARG A 82 13.88 3.75 -3.43
C ARG A 82 15.21 3.15 -2.96
N ARG A 83 15.60 3.38 -1.71
CA ARG A 83 16.84 2.80 -1.15
C ARG A 83 16.69 1.32 -0.78
N ASN A 84 15.48 0.89 -0.43
CA ASN A 84 15.14 -0.50 -0.14
C ASN A 84 13.69 -0.80 -0.53
N PRO A 85 13.39 -0.89 -1.84
CA PRO A 85 12.04 -0.96 -2.37
C PRO A 85 11.50 -2.40 -2.34
N ILE A 86 11.24 -2.92 -1.15
CA ILE A 86 10.76 -4.30 -0.93
C ILE A 86 9.24 -4.40 -0.99
N VAL A 87 8.76 -5.60 -1.34
CA VAL A 87 7.35 -5.99 -1.33
C VAL A 87 7.13 -7.01 -0.22
N LEU A 88 6.20 -6.71 0.68
CA LEU A 88 5.86 -7.55 1.82
C LEU A 88 4.44 -8.10 1.69
N LEU A 89 4.20 -9.29 2.23
CA LEU A 89 2.86 -9.82 2.40
C LEU A 89 2.23 -9.19 3.65
N SER A 90 1.08 -8.54 3.46
CA SER A 90 0.33 -7.92 4.57
C SER A 90 1.17 -6.98 5.46
N HIS A 91 2.13 -6.27 4.88
CA HIS A 91 3.07 -5.40 5.60
C HIS A 91 3.86 -6.09 6.73
N ASP A 92 4.00 -7.42 6.66
CA ASP A 92 4.73 -8.17 7.67
C ASP A 92 6.24 -8.01 7.51
N HIS A 93 6.83 -7.21 8.41
CA HIS A 93 8.27 -6.93 8.46
C HIS A 93 9.08 -8.06 9.15
N HIS A 94 8.42 -9.10 9.65
CA HIS A 94 9.08 -10.24 10.29
C HIS A 94 9.37 -11.38 9.31
N THR A 95 8.83 -11.31 8.10
CA THR A 95 9.07 -12.28 7.03
C THR A 95 9.96 -11.73 5.93
N LEU A 96 10.54 -12.62 5.14
CA LEU A 96 11.35 -12.23 3.99
C LEU A 96 10.46 -11.59 2.91
N PRO A 97 10.97 -10.57 2.18
CA PRO A 97 10.23 -9.94 1.09
C PRO A 97 9.84 -10.94 0.01
N LEU A 98 8.72 -10.66 -0.65
CA LEU A 98 8.23 -11.43 -1.80
C LEU A 98 8.83 -10.96 -3.13
N GLY A 99 9.49 -9.82 -3.12
CA GLY A 99 10.08 -9.22 -4.33
C GLY A 99 10.47 -7.79 -4.09
N THR A 100 10.75 -7.09 -5.18
CA THR A 100 11.17 -5.69 -5.17
C THR A 100 10.30 -4.84 -6.08
N VAL A 101 10.27 -3.53 -5.82
CA VAL A 101 9.70 -2.55 -6.74
C VAL A 101 10.82 -2.05 -7.65
N SER A 102 10.83 -2.50 -8.89
CA SER A 102 11.87 -2.13 -9.88
C SER A 102 11.73 -0.70 -10.39
N LYS A 103 10.51 -0.13 -10.33
CA LYS A 103 10.21 1.25 -10.67
C LYS A 103 9.01 1.73 -9.87
N VAL A 104 9.10 2.94 -9.32
CA VAL A 104 7.99 3.66 -8.71
C VAL A 104 7.95 5.07 -9.29
N TRP A 105 6.77 5.53 -9.72
CA TRP A 105 6.60 6.84 -10.35
C TRP A 105 5.20 7.40 -10.15
N ILE A 106 5.07 8.70 -10.32
CA ILE A 106 3.80 9.42 -10.30
C ILE A 106 3.31 9.55 -11.73
N GLU A 107 2.08 9.10 -11.99
CA GLU A 107 1.35 9.38 -13.23
C GLU A 107 0.47 10.61 -12.98
N ALA A 108 0.96 11.79 -13.39
CA ALA A 108 0.35 13.05 -13.02
C ALA A 108 -1.06 13.21 -13.58
N ASP A 109 -1.29 12.83 -14.85
CA ASP A 109 -2.60 12.95 -15.50
C ASP A 109 -3.67 12.10 -14.84
N ALA A 110 -3.29 10.90 -14.40
CA ALA A 110 -4.18 9.98 -13.70
C ALA A 110 -4.22 10.22 -12.18
N LYS A 111 -3.34 11.10 -11.66
CA LYS A 111 -3.18 11.35 -10.22
C LYS A 111 -2.93 10.09 -9.42
N GLN A 112 -2.02 9.26 -9.90
CA GLN A 112 -1.73 7.94 -9.34
C GLN A 112 -0.25 7.78 -9.03
N LEU A 113 0.03 7.03 -7.97
CA LEU A 113 1.35 6.45 -7.71
C LEU A 113 1.35 5.04 -8.27
N LEU A 114 2.23 4.78 -9.22
CA LEU A 114 2.38 3.48 -9.86
C LEU A 114 3.66 2.79 -9.39
N ALA A 115 3.61 1.47 -9.27
CA ALA A 115 4.74 0.64 -8.88
C ALA A 115 4.84 -0.59 -9.77
N ARG A 116 6.02 -0.81 -10.37
CA ARG A 116 6.35 -2.05 -11.04
C ARG A 116 7.00 -3.00 -10.06
N VAL A 117 6.28 -4.04 -9.70
CA VAL A 117 6.76 -5.11 -8.82
C VAL A 117 7.46 -6.18 -9.65
N LYS A 118 8.64 -6.58 -9.22
CA LYS A 118 9.33 -7.76 -9.68
C LYS A 118 9.31 -8.81 -8.56
N TRP A 119 8.61 -9.92 -8.79
CA TRP A 119 8.47 -11.00 -7.84
C TRP A 119 9.73 -11.86 -7.78
N ASP A 120 10.09 -12.33 -6.59
CA ASP A 120 11.12 -13.36 -6.42
C ASP A 120 10.53 -14.73 -6.74
N MET A 121 10.54 -15.13 -8.01
CA MET A 121 9.94 -16.38 -8.47
C MET A 121 10.68 -17.63 -7.98
N ALA A 122 11.87 -17.49 -7.39
CA ALA A 122 12.55 -18.57 -6.71
C ALA A 122 11.98 -18.86 -5.32
N ASP A 123 11.27 -17.89 -4.72
CA ASP A 123 10.51 -18.07 -3.49
C ASP A 123 9.10 -18.58 -3.82
N GLU A 124 8.75 -19.79 -3.35
CA GLU A 124 7.44 -20.42 -3.58
C GLU A 124 6.26 -19.54 -3.09
N ARG A 125 6.44 -18.77 -2.02
CA ARG A 125 5.41 -17.86 -1.51
C ARG A 125 5.18 -16.72 -2.51
N ALA A 126 6.26 -16.12 -3.03
CA ALA A 126 6.17 -15.05 -4.01
C ALA A 126 5.53 -15.54 -5.31
N ALA A 127 5.92 -16.71 -5.80
CA ALA A 127 5.31 -17.33 -6.97
C ALA A 127 3.81 -17.60 -6.76
N THR A 128 3.40 -18.05 -5.58
CA THR A 128 2.00 -18.27 -5.21
C THR A 128 1.22 -16.96 -5.23
N VAL A 129 1.76 -15.90 -4.62
CA VAL A 129 1.12 -14.57 -4.58
C VAL A 129 1.01 -13.97 -5.98
N ALA A 130 2.09 -14.00 -6.77
CA ALA A 130 2.08 -13.53 -8.16
C ALA A 130 0.99 -14.24 -8.99
N GLY A 131 0.87 -15.56 -8.85
CA GLY A 131 -0.17 -16.34 -9.51
C GLY A 131 -1.58 -15.96 -9.07
N LYS A 132 -1.79 -15.58 -7.81
CA LYS A 132 -3.09 -15.09 -7.34
C LYS A 132 -3.46 -13.74 -7.95
N TYR A 133 -2.52 -12.82 -8.12
CA TYR A 133 -2.75 -11.57 -8.84
C TYR A 133 -3.03 -11.81 -10.32
N GLN A 134 -2.26 -12.67 -10.97
CA GLN A 134 -2.46 -13.00 -12.38
C GLN A 134 -3.86 -13.58 -12.64
N ARG A 135 -4.35 -14.45 -11.75
CA ARG A 135 -5.70 -15.02 -11.82
C ARG A 135 -6.79 -14.10 -11.27
N LYS A 136 -6.44 -12.87 -10.84
CA LYS A 136 -7.36 -11.88 -10.26
C LYS A 136 -8.07 -12.34 -8.97
N VAL A 137 -7.48 -13.31 -8.26
CA VAL A 137 -7.92 -13.72 -6.90
C VAL A 137 -7.54 -12.64 -5.90
N MET A 138 -6.32 -12.10 -6.02
CA MET A 138 -5.89 -10.87 -5.35
C MET A 138 -5.93 -9.73 -6.35
N ARG A 139 -6.39 -8.55 -5.93
CA ARG A 139 -6.58 -7.42 -6.83
C ARG A 139 -6.02 -6.11 -6.30
N ALA A 140 -5.81 -6.00 -5.00
CA ALA A 140 -5.39 -4.78 -4.35
C ALA A 140 -4.01 -4.92 -3.72
N VAL A 141 -3.28 -3.81 -3.70
CA VAL A 141 -2.09 -3.61 -2.88
C VAL A 141 -2.33 -2.45 -1.93
N SER A 142 -1.55 -2.37 -0.87
CA SER A 142 -1.57 -1.24 0.04
C SER A 142 -0.18 -0.64 0.16
N VAL A 143 -0.12 0.65 0.43
CA VAL A 143 1.12 1.36 0.74
C VAL A 143 1.16 1.67 2.22
N GLY A 144 2.29 1.40 2.86
CA GLY A 144 2.62 1.91 4.18
C GLY A 144 3.35 3.24 4.02
N PHE A 145 2.95 4.27 4.75
CA PHE A 145 3.56 5.58 4.68
C PHE A 145 3.53 6.30 6.03
N ARG A 146 4.39 7.29 6.16
CA ARG A 146 4.36 8.24 7.29
C ARG A 146 3.94 9.60 6.77
N PRO A 147 2.91 10.22 7.36
CA PRO A 147 2.51 11.56 6.96
C PRO A 147 3.61 12.57 7.29
N ILE A 148 3.85 13.50 6.36
CA ILE A 148 4.82 14.58 6.50
C ILE A 148 4.08 15.90 6.75
N GLU A 149 3.03 16.14 6.00
CA GLU A 149 2.22 17.36 6.07
C GLU A 149 0.73 17.01 5.99
N PHE A 150 -0.08 17.71 6.78
CA PHE A 150 -1.54 17.66 6.73
C PHE A 150 -2.10 19.00 6.33
N LYS A 151 -3.17 18.96 5.53
CA LYS A 151 -4.02 20.12 5.28
C LYS A 151 -5.45 19.71 5.56
N ASP A 152 -6.12 20.47 6.41
CA ASP A 152 -7.55 20.29 6.60
C ASP A 152 -8.27 20.62 5.28
N ARG A 153 -9.27 19.82 4.95
CA ARG A 153 -10.16 20.12 3.82
C ARG A 153 -11.24 21.08 4.31
N ASP A 154 -11.32 22.24 3.66
CA ASP A 154 -12.41 23.21 3.84
C ASP A 154 -13.77 22.64 3.43
#